data_5da8018ce60c10d37c001bf4ff03c857
#
_entry.id   5da8018ce60c10d37c001bf4ff03c857
#
_cell.length_a   1.000
_cell.length_b   1.000
_cell.length_c   1.000
_cell.angle_alpha   90.00
_cell.angle_beta   90.00
_cell.angle_gamma   90.00
#
_symmetry.space_group_name_H-M   'P 1'
#
loop_
_entity.id
_entity.type
_entity.pdbx_description
1 polymer ?
#
loop_
_entity_poly.entity_id
_entity_poly.type
_entity_poly.pdbx_seq_one_letter_code
_entity_poly.pdbx_strand_id
1 'polypeptide(L)'
;MSGSGSSRRGARHGGYAANSFRTEAIVLRTHRLGEADRIIEALTPEHGLVRAVAKGVRKTSSRLGSVVEPFMHSTLQLARGRGELHTVSQAQLLHPYATMLAADYDAYTVAGALAEAVERVPAVDDDGRRAQYRLFHGALAALARGAHDPRLILHSFLLR
;
A
#
# COMPACT_ATOMS: atom_id res chain seq x y z
N MET A 1 49.56 11.21 8.05
CA MET A 1 48.72 10.82 8.89
C MET A 1 47.26 11.17 8.90
N SER A 2 46.58 10.90 7.98
CA SER A 2 45.24 11.33 7.75
C SER A 2 44.43 10.11 7.35
N GLY A 3 43.63 9.61 8.07
CA GLY A 3 42.90 8.43 7.71
C GLY A 3 41.65 8.19 8.52
N SER A 4 41.22 9.21 9.21
CA SER A 4 40.15 9.00 10.17
C SER A 4 38.74 9.37 9.69
N GLY A 5 38.58 9.68 8.41
CA GLY A 5 37.29 10.20 7.92
C GLY A 5 36.30 9.21 7.38
N SER A 6 36.70 7.98 7.11
CA SER A 6 35.83 7.05 6.36
C SER A 6 34.95 6.14 7.22
N SER A 7 35.26 5.98 8.49
CA SER A 7 34.53 5.05 9.33
C SER A 7 33.17 5.55 9.83
N ARG A 8 32.96 6.88 9.81
CA ARG A 8 31.71 7.46 10.33
C ARG A 8 30.53 7.34 9.37
N ARG A 9 30.79 7.15 8.09
CA ARG A 9 29.73 7.04 7.09
C ARG A 9 29.03 5.69 7.13
N GLY A 10 29.73 4.64 7.48
CA GLY A 10 29.12 3.31 7.57
C GLY A 10 28.11 3.16 8.70
N ALA A 11 28.35 3.83 9.83
CA ALA A 11 27.45 3.76 10.98
C ALA A 11 26.10 4.42 10.73
N ARG A 12 26.07 5.47 9.91
CA ARG A 12 24.82 6.14 9.56
C ARG A 12 23.94 5.31 8.64
N HIS A 13 24.54 4.54 7.76
CA HIS A 13 23.81 3.66 6.84
C HIS A 13 23.15 2.48 7.58
N GLY A 14 23.83 1.91 8.54
CA GLY A 14 23.30 0.83 9.34
C GLY A 14 22.08 1.25 10.17
N GLY A 15 22.12 2.43 10.79
CA GLY A 15 21.02 2.97 11.58
C GLY A 15 19.79 3.32 10.73
N TYR A 16 20.02 3.79 9.51
CA TYR A 16 18.95 4.13 8.58
C TYR A 16 18.21 2.87 8.07
N ALA A 17 18.98 1.82 7.75
CA ALA A 17 18.41 0.56 7.29
C ALA A 17 17.57 -0.15 8.36
N ALA A 18 17.96 -0.02 9.64
CA ALA A 18 17.23 -0.63 10.74
C ALA A 18 15.84 -0.03 10.98
N ASN A 19 15.61 1.22 10.53
CA ASN A 19 14.33 1.93 10.69
C ASN A 19 13.46 1.89 9.45
N SER A 20 13.77 1.03 8.50
CA SER A 20 12.97 0.90 7.29
C SER A 20 12.71 -0.56 6.98
N PHE A 21 11.64 -0.80 6.23
CA PHE A 21 11.29 -2.14 5.76
C PHE A 21 10.61 -2.05 4.41
N ARG A 22 10.67 -3.15 3.68
CA ARG A 22 10.10 -3.27 2.35
C ARG A 22 8.93 -4.24 2.41
N THR A 23 7.81 -3.88 1.77
CA THR A 23 6.63 -4.73 1.74
C THR A 23 5.83 -4.51 0.46
N GLU A 24 5.15 -5.56 0.00
CA GLU A 24 4.06 -5.35 -0.93
C GLU A 24 2.91 -4.65 -0.22
N ALA A 25 2.16 -3.85 -0.96
CA ALA A 25 1.03 -3.14 -0.41
C ALA A 25 0.00 -2.84 -1.49
N ILE A 26 -1.26 -2.85 -1.09
CA ILE A 26 -2.37 -2.37 -1.91
C ILE A 26 -2.98 -1.19 -1.21
N VAL A 27 -3.01 -0.04 -1.87
CA VAL A 27 -3.57 1.18 -1.28
C VAL A 27 -5.09 1.04 -1.22
N LEU A 28 -5.66 1.27 -0.03
CA LEU A 28 -7.10 1.24 0.18
C LEU A 28 -7.70 2.64 0.17
N ARG A 29 -7.04 3.61 0.76
CA ARG A 29 -7.51 5.00 0.86
C ARG A 29 -6.34 5.96 0.82
N THR A 30 -6.62 7.18 0.35
CA THR A 30 -5.67 8.28 0.43
C THR A 30 -6.35 9.51 1.01
N HIS A 31 -5.60 10.31 1.78
CA HIS A 31 -6.08 11.55 2.35
C HIS A 31 -5.07 12.66 2.07
N ARG A 32 -5.55 13.87 1.88
CA ARG A 32 -4.67 15.02 1.72
C ARG A 32 -3.97 15.34 3.05
N LEU A 33 -2.70 15.69 2.96
CA LEU A 33 -1.91 16.20 4.08
C LEU A 33 -1.16 17.44 3.61
N GLY A 34 -1.60 18.61 4.04
CA GLY A 34 -1.06 19.87 3.57
C GLY A 34 -1.30 20.06 2.07
N GLU A 35 -0.41 20.81 1.43
CA GLU A 35 -0.57 21.17 0.01
C GLU A 35 0.04 20.16 -0.96
N ALA A 36 1.07 19.42 -0.53
CA ALA A 36 1.85 18.59 -1.44
C ALA A 36 1.82 17.10 -1.09
N ASP A 37 1.35 16.72 0.09
CA ASP A 37 1.50 15.38 0.62
C ASP A 37 0.17 14.66 0.69
N ARG A 38 0.23 13.34 0.81
CA ARG A 38 -0.93 12.50 1.12
C ARG A 38 -0.57 11.48 2.19
N ILE A 39 -1.56 11.08 2.97
CA ILE A 39 -1.46 9.90 3.82
C ILE A 39 -2.16 8.77 3.09
N ILE A 40 -1.49 7.64 2.95
CA ILE A 40 -2.09 6.43 2.39
C ILE A 40 -2.39 5.45 3.51
N GLU A 41 -3.48 4.72 3.36
CA GLU A 41 -3.79 3.54 4.14
C GLU A 41 -3.69 2.35 3.21
N ALA A 42 -2.81 1.40 3.52
CA ALA A 42 -2.51 0.29 2.64
C ALA A 42 -2.56 -1.04 3.39
N LEU A 43 -3.01 -2.07 2.70
CA LEU A 43 -2.99 -3.43 3.20
C LEU A 43 -1.70 -4.10 2.79
N THR A 44 -1.03 -4.74 3.76
CA THR A 44 0.21 -5.47 3.54
C THR A 44 0.05 -6.91 4.01
N PRO A 45 0.86 -7.86 3.48
CA PRO A 45 0.73 -9.26 3.87
C PRO A 45 1.22 -9.55 5.28
N GLU A 46 2.23 -8.83 5.79
CA GLU A 46 2.84 -9.17 7.07
C GLU A 46 2.58 -8.16 8.17
N HIS A 47 2.30 -6.91 7.80
CA HIS A 47 2.09 -5.83 8.76
C HIS A 47 0.61 -5.40 8.86
N GLY A 48 -0.29 -6.07 8.12
CA GLY A 48 -1.70 -5.70 8.08
C GLY A 48 -1.91 -4.32 7.47
N LEU A 49 -2.83 -3.57 8.04
CA LEU A 49 -3.08 -2.18 7.61
C LEU A 49 -1.97 -1.27 8.12
N VAL A 50 -1.37 -0.52 7.22
CA VAL A 50 -0.34 0.46 7.55
C VAL A 50 -0.74 1.84 7.05
N ARG A 51 -0.28 2.88 7.73
CA ARG A 51 -0.47 4.27 7.33
C ARG A 51 0.89 4.89 7.06
N ALA A 52 1.00 5.60 5.95
CA ALA A 52 2.26 6.22 5.57
C ALA A 52 2.04 7.54 4.85
N VAL A 53 2.97 8.47 5.07
CA VAL A 53 2.99 9.75 4.36
C VAL A 53 3.75 9.56 3.04
N ALA A 54 3.13 9.97 1.96
CA ALA A 54 3.78 10.07 0.65
C ALA A 54 4.03 11.56 0.39
N LYS A 55 5.28 11.97 0.50
CA LYS A 55 5.66 13.38 0.42
C LYS A 55 5.77 13.86 -1.03
N GLY A 56 5.26 15.05 -1.30
CA GLY A 56 5.39 15.70 -2.58
C GLY A 56 4.60 15.07 -3.71
N VAL A 57 3.69 14.15 -3.43
CA VAL A 57 2.97 13.37 -4.46
C VAL A 57 1.99 14.20 -5.27
N ARG A 58 1.58 15.34 -4.75
CA ARG A 58 0.65 16.23 -5.47
C ARG A 58 1.36 17.17 -6.44
N LYS A 59 2.68 17.14 -6.45
CA LYS A 59 3.47 17.88 -7.44
C LYS A 59 3.49 17.11 -8.75
N THR A 60 3.43 17.83 -9.87
CA THR A 60 3.40 17.22 -11.21
C THR A 60 4.63 16.39 -11.54
N SER A 61 5.77 16.68 -10.90
CA SER A 61 7.01 15.96 -11.10
C SER A 61 7.18 14.75 -10.21
N SER A 62 6.18 14.43 -9.36
CA SER A 62 6.30 13.34 -8.42
C SER A 62 6.23 11.96 -9.09
N ARG A 63 7.21 11.10 -8.77
CA ARG A 63 7.20 9.70 -9.20
C ARG A 63 6.24 8.84 -8.39
N LEU A 64 5.84 9.30 -7.20
CA LEU A 64 4.95 8.56 -6.31
C LEU A 64 3.48 8.82 -6.60
N GLY A 65 3.13 9.83 -7.38
CA GLY A 65 1.75 10.25 -7.58
C GLY A 65 0.83 9.15 -8.11
N SER A 66 1.32 8.35 -9.04
CA SER A 66 0.51 7.26 -9.62
C SER A 66 0.37 6.06 -8.71
N VAL A 67 1.33 5.81 -7.81
CA VAL A 67 1.32 4.60 -6.97
C VAL A 67 0.55 4.78 -5.68
N VAL A 68 0.14 5.99 -5.34
CA VAL A 68 -0.61 6.26 -4.10
C VAL A 68 -2.12 6.34 -4.32
N GLU A 69 -2.60 6.13 -5.52
CA GLU A 69 -4.03 6.06 -5.78
C GLU A 69 -4.64 4.77 -5.20
N PRO A 70 -5.91 4.81 -4.75
CA PRO A 70 -6.57 3.60 -4.25
C PRO A 70 -6.53 2.48 -5.28
N PHE A 71 -6.29 1.26 -4.80
CA PHE A 71 -6.20 0.00 -5.57
C PHE A 71 -4.95 -0.15 -6.40
N MET A 72 -3.97 0.73 -6.26
CA MET A 72 -2.64 0.48 -6.82
C MET A 72 -1.92 -0.55 -5.96
N HIS A 73 -1.35 -1.55 -6.62
CA HIS A 73 -0.57 -2.61 -6.01
C HIS A 73 0.91 -2.34 -6.28
N SER A 74 1.69 -2.18 -5.23
CA SER A 74 3.09 -1.76 -5.33
C SER A 74 3.95 -2.43 -4.28
N THR A 75 5.26 -2.45 -4.52
CA THR A 75 6.23 -2.67 -3.45
C THR A 75 6.61 -1.31 -2.88
N LEU A 76 6.51 -1.17 -1.57
CA LEU A 76 6.83 0.07 -0.86
C LEU A 76 8.03 -0.13 0.04
N GLN A 77 8.94 0.85 0.04
CA GLN A 77 9.95 1.01 1.06
C GLN A 77 9.41 2.03 2.06
N LEU A 78 9.23 1.61 3.31
CA LEU A 78 8.63 2.43 4.36
C LEU A 78 9.68 2.72 5.43
N ALA A 79 9.84 3.99 5.76
CA ALA A 79 10.65 4.42 6.89
C ALA A 79 9.74 4.54 8.11
N ARG A 80 10.14 3.92 9.22
CA ARG A 80 9.39 4.00 10.46
C ARG A 80 9.48 5.40 11.04
N GLY A 81 8.33 5.96 11.36
CA GLY A 81 8.25 7.24 12.03
C GLY A 81 7.87 7.09 13.49
N ARG A 82 7.53 8.20 14.13
CA ARG A 82 6.97 8.19 15.47
C ARG A 82 5.55 7.64 15.42
N GLY A 83 5.24 6.74 16.36
CA GLY A 83 3.93 6.12 16.41
C GLY A 83 3.71 5.17 15.24
N GLU A 84 2.51 5.14 14.71
CA GLU A 84 2.09 4.21 13.66
C GLU A 84 2.18 4.78 12.25
N LEU A 85 2.59 6.04 12.11
CA LEU A 85 2.66 6.69 10.80
C LEU A 85 4.07 6.55 10.23
N HIS A 86 4.17 5.85 9.11
CA HIS A 86 5.42 5.66 8.37
C HIS A 86 5.57 6.71 7.28
N THR A 87 6.69 6.69 6.59
CA THR A 87 6.93 7.52 5.40
C THR A 87 7.32 6.64 4.22
N VAL A 88 6.71 6.85 3.07
CA VAL A 88 7.08 6.16 1.84
C VAL A 88 8.36 6.78 1.30
N SER A 89 9.46 6.01 1.30
CA SER A 89 10.73 6.48 0.75
C SER A 89 10.91 6.07 -0.72
N GLN A 90 10.41 4.90 -1.10
CA GLN A 90 10.43 4.42 -2.48
C GLN A 90 9.19 3.58 -2.76
N ALA A 91 8.78 3.54 -4.02
CA ALA A 91 7.67 2.72 -4.46
C ALA A 91 7.93 2.18 -5.86
N GLN A 92 7.55 0.93 -6.10
CA GLN A 92 7.59 0.30 -7.41
C GLN A 92 6.23 -0.31 -7.70
N LEU A 93 5.60 0.16 -8.77
CA LEU A 93 4.30 -0.35 -9.19
C LEU A 93 4.42 -1.80 -9.65
N LEU A 94 3.53 -2.67 -9.14
CA LEU A 94 3.41 -4.05 -9.55
C LEU A 94 2.21 -4.23 -10.49
N HIS A 95 1.02 -3.77 -10.07
CA HIS A 95 -0.20 -3.86 -10.88
C HIS A 95 -1.02 -2.59 -10.74
N PRO A 96 -1.36 -1.93 -11.86
CA PRO A 96 -2.15 -0.70 -11.83
C PRO A 96 -3.66 -1.02 -11.78
N TYR A 97 -4.12 -1.70 -10.74
CA TYR A 97 -5.51 -2.12 -10.66
C TYR A 97 -6.47 -0.93 -10.70
N ALA A 98 -6.08 0.22 -10.14
CA ALA A 98 -6.91 1.42 -10.20
C ALA A 98 -7.24 1.81 -11.64
N THR A 99 -6.24 1.77 -12.52
CA THR A 99 -6.43 2.09 -13.94
C THR A 99 -7.33 1.07 -14.62
N MET A 100 -7.14 -0.21 -14.29
CA MET A 100 -7.94 -1.30 -14.88
C MET A 100 -9.39 -1.23 -14.43
N LEU A 101 -9.66 -0.81 -13.18
CA LEU A 101 -11.00 -0.71 -12.63
C LEU A 101 -11.72 0.56 -13.04
N ALA A 102 -11.01 1.59 -13.48
CA ALA A 102 -11.58 2.91 -13.74
C ALA A 102 -12.64 2.90 -14.84
N ALA A 103 -12.59 1.95 -15.76
CA ALA A 103 -13.53 1.83 -16.88
C ALA A 103 -14.80 1.06 -16.49
N ASP A 104 -14.87 0.44 -15.33
CA ASP A 104 -16.00 -0.39 -14.90
C ASP A 104 -16.48 0.11 -13.53
N TYR A 105 -17.60 0.84 -13.55
CA TYR A 105 -18.17 1.43 -12.34
C TYR A 105 -18.54 0.38 -11.30
N ASP A 106 -19.15 -0.73 -11.73
CA ASP A 106 -19.57 -1.78 -10.80
C ASP A 106 -18.36 -2.45 -10.15
N ALA A 107 -17.33 -2.75 -10.94
CA ALA A 107 -16.09 -3.34 -10.40
C ALA A 107 -15.41 -2.38 -9.42
N TYR A 108 -15.34 -1.10 -9.73
CA TYR A 108 -14.75 -0.10 -8.83
C TYR A 108 -15.53 0.01 -7.53
N THR A 109 -16.86 0.01 -7.60
CA THR A 109 -17.74 0.06 -6.43
C THR A 109 -17.55 -1.16 -5.53
N VAL A 110 -17.46 -2.35 -6.13
CA VAL A 110 -17.21 -3.58 -5.38
C VAL A 110 -15.82 -3.55 -4.73
N ALA A 111 -14.81 -3.05 -5.44
CA ALA A 111 -13.47 -2.89 -4.86
C ALA A 111 -13.50 -2.01 -3.61
N GLY A 112 -14.28 -0.92 -3.64
CA GLY A 112 -14.47 -0.06 -2.48
C GLY A 112 -15.14 -0.79 -1.31
N ALA A 113 -16.13 -1.62 -1.59
CA ALA A 113 -16.79 -2.43 -0.57
C ALA A 113 -15.84 -3.46 0.06
N LEU A 114 -14.98 -4.07 -0.75
CA LEU A 114 -13.97 -5.01 -0.27
C LEU A 114 -12.95 -4.32 0.65
N ALA A 115 -12.49 -3.14 0.25
CA ALA A 115 -11.57 -2.35 1.07
C ALA A 115 -12.19 -1.99 2.42
N GLU A 116 -13.45 -1.59 2.42
CA GLU A 116 -14.18 -1.26 3.64
C GLU A 116 -14.34 -2.48 4.54
N ALA A 117 -14.61 -3.65 3.98
CA ALA A 117 -14.71 -4.89 4.75
C ALA A 117 -13.39 -5.23 5.43
N VAL A 118 -12.26 -5.08 4.75
CA VAL A 118 -10.94 -5.31 5.32
C VAL A 118 -10.64 -4.35 6.47
N GLU A 119 -10.99 -3.08 6.31
CA GLU A 119 -10.78 -2.07 7.35
C GLU A 119 -11.60 -2.35 8.62
N ARG A 120 -12.80 -2.91 8.46
CA ARG A 120 -13.69 -3.20 9.59
C ARG A 120 -13.32 -4.46 10.36
N VAL A 121 -12.70 -5.43 9.69
CA VAL A 121 -12.36 -6.72 10.30
C VAL A 121 -10.88 -7.02 10.04
N PRO A 122 -9.98 -6.28 10.70
CA PRO A 122 -8.55 -6.52 10.50
C PRO A 122 -8.14 -7.85 11.12
N ALA A 123 -7.23 -8.55 10.45
CA ALA A 123 -6.66 -9.79 10.95
C ALA A 123 -5.74 -9.51 12.14
N VAL A 124 -5.73 -10.41 13.13
CA VAL A 124 -5.01 -10.21 14.40
C VAL A 124 -3.71 -10.99 14.50
N ASP A 125 -3.53 -12.04 13.72
CA ASP A 125 -2.31 -12.86 13.75
C ASP A 125 -1.63 -12.87 12.38
N ASP A 126 -0.41 -13.40 12.34
CA ASP A 126 0.41 -13.37 11.12
C ASP A 126 -0.21 -14.20 9.99
N ASP A 127 -0.72 -15.38 10.30
CA ASP A 127 -1.34 -16.24 9.29
C ASP A 127 -2.61 -15.60 8.73
N GLY A 128 -3.41 -14.99 9.59
CA GLY A 128 -4.61 -14.26 9.20
C GLY A 128 -4.30 -13.06 8.33
N ARG A 129 -3.24 -12.31 8.63
CA ARG A 129 -2.82 -11.16 7.83
C ARG A 129 -2.44 -11.58 6.43
N ARG A 130 -1.64 -12.64 6.29
CA ARG A 130 -1.25 -13.17 4.97
C ARG A 130 -2.45 -13.70 4.20
N ALA A 131 -3.35 -14.40 4.88
CA ALA A 131 -4.56 -14.93 4.25
C ALA A 131 -5.48 -13.80 3.77
N GLN A 132 -5.69 -12.78 4.60
CA GLN A 132 -6.51 -11.63 4.24
C GLN A 132 -5.93 -10.87 3.06
N TYR A 133 -4.62 -10.67 3.04
CA TYR A 133 -3.95 -10.00 1.93
C TYR A 133 -4.13 -10.79 0.62
N ARG A 134 -3.88 -12.10 0.65
CA ARG A 134 -4.04 -12.94 -0.54
C ARG A 134 -5.49 -12.94 -1.05
N LEU A 135 -6.44 -13.00 -0.13
CA LEU A 135 -7.86 -12.99 -0.49
C LEU A 135 -8.26 -11.67 -1.14
N PHE A 136 -7.84 -10.55 -0.54
CA PHE A 136 -8.12 -9.22 -1.07
C PHE A 136 -7.44 -9.01 -2.42
N HIS A 137 -6.17 -9.35 -2.53
CA HIS A 137 -5.43 -9.24 -3.78
C HIS A 137 -6.06 -10.08 -4.89
N GLY A 138 -6.42 -11.32 -4.58
CA GLY A 138 -7.07 -12.21 -5.55
C GLY A 138 -8.42 -11.67 -6.03
N ALA A 139 -9.23 -11.15 -5.12
CA ALA A 139 -10.51 -10.54 -5.46
C ALA A 139 -10.32 -9.29 -6.35
N LEU A 140 -9.36 -8.43 -6.00
CA LEU A 140 -9.06 -7.23 -6.75
C LEU A 140 -8.56 -7.56 -8.17
N ALA A 141 -7.68 -8.54 -8.28
CA ALA A 141 -7.18 -9.00 -9.58
C ALA A 141 -8.32 -9.57 -10.44
N ALA A 142 -9.22 -10.34 -9.84
CA ALA A 142 -10.39 -10.88 -10.56
C ALA A 142 -11.32 -9.78 -11.05
N LEU A 143 -11.58 -8.75 -10.23
CA LEU A 143 -12.36 -7.59 -10.63
C LEU A 143 -11.70 -6.84 -11.80
N ALA A 144 -10.39 -6.66 -11.72
CA ALA A 144 -9.64 -5.93 -12.74
C ALA A 144 -9.63 -6.66 -14.08
N ARG A 145 -9.63 -8.00 -14.07
CA ARG A 145 -9.71 -8.79 -15.31
C ARG A 145 -11.09 -8.78 -15.95
N GLY A 146 -12.14 -8.47 -15.18
CA GLY A 146 -13.51 -8.47 -15.70
C GLY A 146 -14.04 -9.84 -16.07
N ALA A 147 -13.44 -10.93 -15.56
CA ALA A 147 -13.79 -12.30 -15.93
C ALA A 147 -15.06 -12.82 -15.28
N HIS A 148 -15.49 -12.18 -14.19
CA HIS A 148 -16.66 -12.60 -13.41
C HIS A 148 -17.53 -11.39 -13.06
N ASP A 149 -18.80 -11.65 -12.73
CA ASP A 149 -19.67 -10.63 -12.21
C ASP A 149 -19.10 -10.08 -10.90
N PRO A 150 -18.93 -8.75 -10.77
CA PRO A 150 -18.39 -8.16 -9.53
C PRO A 150 -19.14 -8.56 -8.28
N ARG A 151 -20.45 -8.73 -8.36
CA ARG A 151 -21.29 -9.12 -7.21
C ARG A 151 -20.93 -10.52 -6.69
N LEU A 152 -20.61 -11.45 -7.60
CA LEU A 152 -20.20 -12.79 -7.20
C LEU A 152 -18.85 -12.77 -6.50
N ILE A 153 -17.95 -11.92 -6.92
CA ILE A 153 -16.64 -11.75 -6.29
C ILE A 153 -16.83 -11.21 -4.86
N LEU A 154 -17.69 -10.20 -4.69
CA LEU A 154 -17.99 -9.66 -3.36
C LEU A 154 -18.57 -10.73 -2.44
N HIS A 155 -19.56 -11.48 -2.90
CA HIS A 155 -20.17 -12.55 -2.12
C HIS A 155 -19.15 -13.60 -1.71
N SER A 156 -18.33 -14.03 -2.63
CA SER A 156 -17.27 -15.02 -2.37
C SER A 156 -16.29 -14.52 -1.31
N PHE A 157 -15.92 -13.26 -1.37
CA PHE A 157 -15.02 -12.64 -0.40
C PHE A 157 -15.63 -12.60 0.99
N LEU A 158 -16.89 -12.15 1.11
CA LEU A 158 -17.56 -11.97 2.39
C LEU A 158 -17.85 -13.29 3.10
N LEU A 159 -17.97 -14.39 2.35
CA LEU A 159 -18.25 -15.72 2.92
C LEU A 159 -16.98 -16.45 3.39
N ARG A 160 -15.80 -15.91 3.15
CA ARG A 160 -14.55 -16.49 3.61
C ARG A 160 -14.03 -15.74 4.82
#